data_c72c58be8d7696dac338a0327184415b
#
_entry.id   c72c58be8d7696dac338a0327184415b
#
_cell.length_a   1.000
_cell.length_b   1.000
_cell.length_c   1.000
_cell.angle_alpha   90.00
_cell.angle_beta   90.00
_cell.angle_gamma   90.00
#
_symmetry.space_group_name_H-M   'P 1'
#
loop_
_entity.id
_entity.type
_entity.pdbx_description
1 polymer ?
#
loop_
_entity_poly.entity_id
_entity_poly.type
_entity_poly.pdbx_seq_one_letter_code
_entity_poly.pdbx_strand_id
1 'polypeptide(L)'
;MQRIKRALSLLSLTVACSTAHATVTGVALVHGTGNQTNAYSDYWQADMVEGVRNGLTDRNNLLVVNCDFTQYMWDSRAAGCLAGQLTSFIQTRHLDRLIVITHSNGGNVMRWIMSNPTWDARYPAIIQHLVKVDALAPSSAGTPLADAVIAGNVFESALGWLLGYKNDAVRQQQVGWMATYNQQYLLGTAGRPALPAAFRDVVGTDVVSGLFSSQAYCGGYTNSVGLEITQNWLSSCSDGFIECSSASAAGTVWFRDTQKTGGSVLNHNQSRRACFGLPSILANDIKG
;
A
#
# COMPACT_ATOMS: atom_id res chain seq x y z
N MET A 1 20.77 -63.30 -55.69
CA MET A 1 21.51 -62.71 -54.56
C MET A 1 21.14 -61.24 -54.46
N GLN A 2 20.14 -60.87 -53.61
CA GLN A 2 19.71 -59.51 -53.39
C GLN A 2 20.36 -58.98 -52.07
N ARG A 3 21.13 -57.92 -52.21
CA ARG A 3 21.74 -57.22 -51.00
C ARG A 3 20.76 -56.22 -50.48
N ILE A 4 20.26 -56.44 -49.24
CA ILE A 4 19.44 -55.55 -48.50
C ILE A 4 20.38 -54.49 -47.81
N LYS A 5 20.30 -53.22 -48.25
CA LYS A 5 20.97 -52.12 -47.60
C LYS A 5 20.07 -51.62 -46.38
N ARG A 6 20.49 -51.87 -45.18
CA ARG A 6 19.87 -51.30 -44.01
C ARG A 6 20.36 -49.85 -43.83
N ALA A 7 19.46 -48.88 -43.96
CA ALA A 7 19.72 -47.51 -43.60
C ALA A 7 19.49 -47.34 -42.08
N LEU A 8 20.53 -47.03 -41.32
CA LEU A 8 20.41 -46.60 -39.94
C LEU A 8 20.05 -45.10 -39.93
N SER A 9 18.83 -44.75 -39.52
CA SER A 9 18.45 -43.39 -39.21
C SER A 9 18.89 -43.08 -37.77
N LEU A 10 19.88 -42.21 -37.62
CA LEU A 10 20.23 -41.64 -36.35
C LEU A 10 19.16 -40.56 -35.98
N LEU A 11 18.36 -40.88 -35.00
CA LEU A 11 17.42 -39.92 -34.41
C LEU A 11 18.21 -39.03 -33.40
N SER A 12 18.53 -37.80 -33.80
CA SER A 12 19.18 -36.85 -32.94
C SER A 12 18.14 -36.29 -31.95
N LEU A 13 18.19 -36.73 -30.71
CA LEU A 13 17.36 -36.19 -29.60
C LEU A 13 17.98 -34.85 -29.14
N THR A 14 17.46 -33.74 -29.63
CA THR A 14 17.79 -32.40 -29.10
C THR A 14 17.08 -32.23 -27.76
N VAL A 15 17.80 -32.38 -26.63
CA VAL A 15 17.32 -32.02 -25.33
C VAL A 15 17.31 -30.48 -25.26
N ALA A 16 16.14 -29.86 -25.39
CA ALA A 16 15.96 -28.46 -25.10
C ALA A 16 16.09 -28.28 -23.59
N CYS A 17 17.25 -27.81 -23.15
CA CYS A 17 17.47 -27.40 -21.77
C CYS A 17 16.72 -26.07 -21.56
N SER A 18 15.48 -26.12 -21.09
CA SER A 18 14.77 -24.93 -20.63
C SER A 18 15.46 -24.45 -19.36
N THR A 19 16.26 -23.39 -19.45
CA THR A 19 16.76 -22.70 -18.29
C THR A 19 15.57 -22.08 -17.57
N ALA A 20 15.21 -22.62 -16.39
CA ALA A 20 14.22 -22.01 -15.54
C ALA A 20 14.73 -20.59 -15.16
N HIS A 21 14.12 -19.56 -15.72
CA HIS A 21 14.45 -18.19 -15.36
C HIS A 21 13.90 -17.93 -13.94
N ALA A 22 14.78 -17.52 -13.02
CA ALA A 22 14.33 -17.19 -11.66
C ALA A 22 13.42 -15.95 -11.72
N THR A 23 12.22 -16.08 -11.16
CA THR A 23 11.22 -14.98 -11.13
C THR A 23 11.76 -13.79 -10.35
N VAL A 24 11.85 -12.62 -10.99
CA VAL A 24 12.33 -11.37 -10.41
C VAL A 24 11.17 -10.64 -9.75
N THR A 25 11.19 -10.56 -8.43
CA THR A 25 10.17 -9.85 -7.64
C THR A 25 10.70 -8.49 -7.17
N GLY A 26 9.90 -7.45 -7.33
CA GLY A 26 10.14 -6.12 -6.78
C GLY A 26 9.06 -5.70 -5.79
N VAL A 27 9.42 -4.81 -4.86
CA VAL A 27 8.51 -4.21 -3.87
C VAL A 27 8.54 -2.70 -4.01
N ALA A 28 7.37 -2.07 -4.03
CA ALA A 28 7.21 -0.62 -4.00
C ALA A 28 6.52 -0.19 -2.70
N LEU A 29 7.11 0.77 -1.98
CA LEU A 29 6.52 1.42 -0.81
C LEU A 29 5.87 2.74 -1.25
N VAL A 30 4.55 2.85 -1.10
CA VAL A 30 3.72 3.97 -1.54
C VAL A 30 3.18 4.70 -0.33
N HIS A 31 3.62 5.94 -0.12
CA HIS A 31 3.24 6.77 1.02
C HIS A 31 1.77 7.21 1.00
N GLY A 32 1.26 7.78 2.09
CA GLY A 32 -0.08 8.36 2.18
C GLY A 32 -0.13 9.84 1.76
N THR A 33 -1.12 10.58 2.27
CA THR A 33 -1.30 12.01 1.99
C THR A 33 -0.02 12.79 2.30
N GLY A 34 0.37 13.66 1.39
CA GLY A 34 1.53 14.54 1.51
C GLY A 34 2.31 14.64 0.20
N ASN A 35 3.12 15.68 0.07
CA ASN A 35 4.09 15.82 -1.01
C ASN A 35 5.44 15.31 -0.51
N GLN A 36 5.90 14.19 -1.03
CA GLN A 36 7.13 13.55 -0.60
C GLN A 36 8.20 13.66 -1.68
N THR A 37 9.36 14.18 -1.29
CA THR A 37 10.60 14.22 -2.11
C THR A 37 11.65 13.25 -1.57
N ASN A 38 11.52 12.82 -0.32
CA ASN A 38 12.36 11.82 0.33
C ASN A 38 11.53 10.93 1.29
N ALA A 39 10.58 10.17 0.73
CA ALA A 39 9.71 9.32 1.52
C ALA A 39 10.48 8.22 2.31
N TYR A 40 11.70 7.88 1.89
CA TYR A 40 12.56 6.96 2.61
C TYR A 40 12.84 7.43 4.05
N SER A 41 13.27 8.69 4.21
CA SER A 41 13.62 9.25 5.52
C SER A 41 12.44 9.93 6.21
N ASP A 42 11.60 10.65 5.45
CA ASP A 42 10.63 11.57 6.02
C ASP A 42 9.29 10.87 6.30
N TYR A 43 8.95 9.87 5.50
CA TYR A 43 7.67 9.17 5.64
C TYR A 43 7.80 7.79 6.28
N TRP A 44 8.56 6.85 5.67
CA TRP A 44 8.66 5.46 6.12
C TRP A 44 9.68 5.25 7.24
N GLN A 45 10.79 5.99 7.21
CA GLN A 45 12.02 5.81 7.99
C GLN A 45 12.83 4.56 7.60
N ALA A 46 14.14 4.65 7.82
CA ALA A 46 15.09 3.65 7.34
C ALA A 46 14.86 2.25 7.92
N ASP A 47 14.50 2.14 9.19
CA ASP A 47 14.26 0.87 9.88
C ASP A 47 13.07 0.09 9.28
N MET A 48 12.00 0.80 8.92
CA MET A 48 10.84 0.20 8.22
C MET A 48 11.25 -0.26 6.82
N VAL A 49 11.90 0.61 6.04
CA VAL A 49 12.30 0.31 4.65
C VAL A 49 13.28 -0.86 4.61
N GLU A 50 14.34 -0.84 5.43
CA GLU A 50 15.34 -1.90 5.47
C GLU A 50 14.78 -3.21 6.02
N GLY A 51 13.84 -3.13 6.97
CA GLY A 51 13.12 -4.29 7.48
C GLY A 51 12.31 -5.00 6.39
N VAL A 52 11.56 -4.25 5.58
CA VAL A 52 10.81 -4.77 4.42
C VAL A 52 11.76 -5.33 3.36
N ARG A 53 12.86 -4.64 3.10
CA ARG A 53 13.91 -5.06 2.13
C ARG A 53 14.49 -6.44 2.43
N ASN A 54 14.47 -6.89 3.68
CA ASN A 54 14.92 -8.24 4.07
C ASN A 54 14.02 -9.36 3.51
N GLY A 55 12.86 -9.04 2.97
CA GLY A 55 11.98 -9.97 2.26
C GLY A 55 12.43 -10.26 0.82
N LEU A 56 13.27 -9.42 0.23
CA LEU A 56 13.68 -9.52 -1.16
C LEU A 56 14.95 -10.39 -1.33
N THR A 57 14.98 -11.21 -2.37
CA THR A 57 16.17 -11.96 -2.80
C THR A 57 17.23 -10.98 -3.33
N ASP A 58 16.86 -10.07 -4.23
CA ASP A 58 17.71 -8.93 -4.60
C ASP A 58 17.25 -7.69 -3.84
N ARG A 59 18.05 -7.24 -2.89
CA ARG A 59 17.78 -6.06 -2.05
C ARG A 59 17.64 -4.74 -2.82
N ASN A 60 18.12 -4.69 -4.08
CA ASN A 60 17.99 -3.53 -4.96
C ASN A 60 16.59 -3.45 -5.61
N ASN A 61 15.78 -4.51 -5.52
CA ASN A 61 14.43 -4.54 -6.05
C ASN A 61 13.41 -3.95 -5.07
N LEU A 62 13.77 -2.84 -4.43
CA LEU A 62 12.87 -2.05 -3.60
C LEU A 62 12.83 -0.61 -4.10
N LEU A 63 11.63 -0.10 -4.35
CA LEU A 63 11.33 1.28 -4.69
C LEU A 63 10.63 1.96 -3.51
N VAL A 64 11.10 3.15 -3.12
CA VAL A 64 10.34 4.06 -2.25
C VAL A 64 9.81 5.21 -3.12
N VAL A 65 8.50 5.28 -3.25
CA VAL A 65 7.81 6.22 -4.12
C VAL A 65 7.84 7.64 -3.53
N ASN A 66 8.15 8.63 -4.38
CA ASN A 66 8.15 10.06 -4.04
C ASN A 66 7.21 10.79 -5.00
N CYS A 67 6.00 11.12 -4.55
CA CYS A 67 4.98 11.80 -5.34
C CYS A 67 4.26 12.87 -4.51
N ASP A 68 3.48 13.72 -5.18
CA ASP A 68 2.59 14.68 -4.52
C ASP A 68 1.19 14.08 -4.36
N PHE A 69 0.95 13.41 -3.23
CA PHE A 69 -0.37 12.89 -2.84
C PHE A 69 -1.18 13.89 -2.00
N THR A 70 -0.95 15.19 -2.17
CA THR A 70 -1.88 16.24 -1.73
C THR A 70 -2.99 16.49 -2.75
N GLN A 71 -2.87 15.90 -3.93
CA GLN A 71 -3.77 16.00 -5.07
C GLN A 71 -4.88 14.94 -5.00
N TYR A 72 -5.90 15.08 -5.86
CA TYR A 72 -6.85 13.99 -6.09
C TYR A 72 -6.13 12.74 -6.59
N MET A 73 -6.64 11.54 -6.24
CA MET A 73 -6.02 10.26 -6.58
C MET A 73 -5.78 10.06 -8.08
N TRP A 74 -6.55 10.71 -8.95
CA TRP A 74 -6.42 10.62 -10.42
C TRP A 74 -5.50 11.68 -11.04
N ASP A 75 -5.02 12.64 -10.25
CA ASP A 75 -4.16 13.72 -10.75
C ASP A 75 -2.84 13.16 -11.31
N SER A 76 -2.29 13.86 -12.31
CA SER A 76 -1.01 13.49 -12.92
C SER A 76 0.16 13.49 -11.94
N ARG A 77 0.10 14.32 -10.89
CA ARG A 77 1.09 14.38 -9.80
C ARG A 77 0.92 13.27 -8.76
N ALA A 78 -0.27 12.65 -8.69
CA ALA A 78 -0.57 11.51 -7.83
C ALA A 78 -0.48 10.19 -8.62
N ALA A 79 -1.57 9.68 -9.19
CA ALA A 79 -1.55 8.41 -9.93
C ALA A 79 -0.65 8.46 -11.16
N GLY A 80 -0.53 9.60 -11.85
CA GLY A 80 0.38 9.76 -12.98
C GLY A 80 1.86 9.65 -12.57
N CYS A 81 2.25 10.27 -11.45
CA CYS A 81 3.59 10.15 -10.86
C CYS A 81 3.86 8.71 -10.40
N LEU A 82 2.93 8.11 -9.66
CA LEU A 82 3.05 6.72 -9.21
C LEU A 82 3.22 5.76 -10.39
N ALA A 83 2.41 5.90 -11.43
CA ALA A 83 2.52 5.08 -12.63
C ALA A 83 3.87 5.25 -13.33
N GLY A 84 4.40 6.47 -13.40
CA GLY A 84 5.72 6.73 -13.96
C GLY A 84 6.83 6.00 -13.21
N GLN A 85 6.83 6.09 -11.87
CA GLN A 85 7.84 5.44 -11.05
C GLN A 85 7.72 3.91 -11.07
N LEU A 86 6.50 3.36 -10.99
CA LEU A 86 6.28 1.91 -11.07
C LEU A 86 6.69 1.34 -12.44
N THR A 87 6.33 2.01 -13.55
CA THR A 87 6.71 1.59 -14.90
C THR A 87 8.23 1.60 -15.08
N SER A 88 8.89 2.68 -14.66
CA SER A 88 10.36 2.76 -14.71
C SER A 88 11.01 1.67 -13.86
N PHE A 89 10.48 1.40 -12.67
CA PHE A 89 10.99 0.36 -11.77
C PHE A 89 10.85 -1.04 -12.37
N ILE A 90 9.68 -1.37 -12.92
CA ILE A 90 9.43 -2.65 -13.63
C ILE A 90 10.45 -2.83 -14.75
N GLN A 91 10.62 -1.81 -15.59
CA GLN A 91 11.49 -1.87 -16.77
C GLN A 91 12.97 -1.95 -16.39
N THR A 92 13.45 -1.06 -15.49
CA THR A 92 14.87 -0.98 -15.15
C THR A 92 15.37 -2.15 -14.32
N ARG A 93 14.47 -2.78 -13.55
CA ARG A 93 14.78 -3.96 -12.73
C ARG A 93 14.36 -5.28 -13.37
N HIS A 94 13.78 -5.24 -14.58
CA HIS A 94 13.27 -6.42 -15.31
C HIS A 94 12.38 -7.30 -14.43
N LEU A 95 11.39 -6.66 -13.76
CA LEU A 95 10.53 -7.37 -12.80
C LEU A 95 9.51 -8.24 -13.55
N ASP A 96 9.37 -9.48 -13.09
CA ASP A 96 8.27 -10.36 -13.47
C ASP A 96 7.05 -10.13 -12.55
N ARG A 97 7.30 -9.77 -11.29
CA ARG A 97 6.30 -9.62 -10.23
C ARG A 97 6.51 -8.32 -9.46
N LEU A 98 5.42 -7.61 -9.24
CA LEU A 98 5.38 -6.39 -8.42
C LEU A 98 4.49 -6.61 -7.20
N ILE A 99 5.01 -6.34 -6.00
CA ILE A 99 4.27 -6.21 -4.76
C ILE A 99 4.25 -4.73 -4.39
N VAL A 100 3.09 -4.20 -4.06
CA VAL A 100 2.96 -2.81 -3.63
C VAL A 100 2.51 -2.78 -2.18
N ILE A 101 3.24 -2.07 -1.32
CA ILE A 101 2.86 -1.81 0.06
C ILE A 101 2.46 -0.35 0.13
N THR A 102 1.21 -0.08 0.46
CA THR A 102 0.68 1.29 0.57
C THR A 102 0.40 1.64 2.02
N HIS A 103 0.37 2.92 2.34
CA HIS A 103 -0.15 3.42 3.62
C HIS A 103 -1.23 4.48 3.37
N SER A 104 -2.31 4.43 4.19
CA SER A 104 -3.33 5.48 4.20
C SER A 104 -3.90 5.77 2.80
N ASN A 105 -4.00 7.03 2.37
CA ASN A 105 -4.48 7.46 1.05
C ASN A 105 -3.68 6.89 -0.14
N GLY A 106 -2.44 6.44 0.06
CA GLY A 106 -1.68 5.74 -0.98
C GLY A 106 -2.40 4.49 -1.51
N GLY A 107 -3.20 3.85 -0.66
CA GLY A 107 -4.10 2.76 -1.05
C GLY A 107 -5.15 3.20 -2.07
N ASN A 108 -5.74 4.40 -1.92
CA ASN A 108 -6.72 4.94 -2.87
C ASN A 108 -6.06 5.30 -4.21
N VAL A 109 -4.85 5.88 -4.21
CA VAL A 109 -4.10 6.17 -5.44
C VAL A 109 -3.80 4.87 -6.21
N MET A 110 -3.38 3.81 -5.50
CA MET A 110 -3.15 2.51 -6.14
C MET A 110 -4.46 1.86 -6.63
N ARG A 111 -5.55 1.96 -5.86
CA ARG A 111 -6.88 1.49 -6.29
C ARG A 111 -7.37 2.23 -7.54
N TRP A 112 -7.07 3.53 -7.68
CA TRP A 112 -7.40 4.27 -8.91
C TRP A 112 -6.74 3.64 -10.13
N ILE A 113 -5.45 3.35 -10.07
CA ILE A 113 -4.71 2.67 -11.15
C ILE A 113 -5.35 1.32 -11.49
N MET A 114 -5.64 0.51 -10.46
CA MET A 114 -6.22 -0.82 -10.61
C MET A 114 -7.65 -0.80 -11.17
N SER A 115 -8.41 0.25 -10.86
CA SER A 115 -9.83 0.36 -11.22
C SER A 115 -10.06 0.99 -12.60
N ASN A 116 -9.09 1.74 -13.12
CA ASN A 116 -9.24 2.55 -14.33
C ASN A 116 -8.14 2.27 -15.37
N PRO A 117 -8.01 1.01 -15.89
CA PRO A 117 -6.90 0.59 -16.72
C PRO A 117 -6.76 1.37 -18.04
N THR A 118 -7.82 2.02 -18.50
CA THR A 118 -7.83 2.82 -19.74
C THR A 118 -7.54 4.31 -19.53
N TRP A 119 -7.37 4.74 -18.28
CA TRP A 119 -7.14 6.15 -17.94
C TRP A 119 -5.73 6.64 -18.34
N ASP A 120 -4.75 5.76 -18.23
CA ASP A 120 -3.35 6.01 -18.60
C ASP A 120 -2.77 4.77 -19.27
N ALA A 121 -2.04 4.95 -20.36
CA ALA A 121 -1.46 3.85 -21.16
C ALA A 121 -0.49 2.94 -20.37
N ARG A 122 0.04 3.40 -19.23
CA ARG A 122 0.95 2.66 -18.36
C ARG A 122 0.21 1.69 -17.42
N TYR A 123 -1.06 1.95 -17.09
CA TYR A 123 -1.80 1.18 -16.09
C TYR A 123 -1.93 -0.31 -16.43
N PRO A 124 -2.25 -0.72 -17.66
CA PRO A 124 -2.35 -2.14 -17.99
C PRO A 124 -1.07 -2.93 -17.72
N ALA A 125 0.10 -2.37 -18.06
CA ALA A 125 1.39 -3.02 -17.82
C ALA A 125 1.69 -3.14 -16.32
N ILE A 126 1.38 -2.11 -15.51
CA ILE A 126 1.53 -2.16 -14.05
C ILE A 126 0.64 -3.26 -13.47
N ILE A 127 -0.63 -3.31 -13.88
CA ILE A 127 -1.62 -4.29 -13.40
C ILE A 127 -1.18 -5.72 -13.76
N GLN A 128 -0.61 -5.93 -14.94
CA GLN A 128 -0.12 -7.22 -15.40
C GLN A 128 1.00 -7.79 -14.50
N HIS A 129 1.89 -6.94 -13.99
CA HIS A 129 2.97 -7.35 -13.09
C HIS A 129 2.54 -7.42 -11.62
N LEU A 130 1.40 -6.81 -11.27
CA LEU A 130 0.94 -6.67 -9.90
C LEU A 130 0.45 -7.99 -9.32
N VAL A 131 1.14 -8.50 -8.31
CA VAL A 131 0.74 -9.72 -7.59
C VAL A 131 -0.27 -9.41 -6.49
N LYS A 132 0.05 -8.39 -5.69
CA LYS A 132 -0.77 -7.95 -4.55
C LYS A 132 -0.45 -6.52 -4.15
N VAL A 133 -1.40 -5.94 -3.44
CA VAL A 133 -1.25 -4.69 -2.68
C VAL A 133 -1.48 -5.02 -1.21
N ASP A 134 -0.51 -4.74 -0.35
CA ASP A 134 -0.66 -4.78 1.09
C ASP A 134 -0.91 -3.36 1.58
N ALA A 135 -2.16 -3.06 1.91
CA ALA A 135 -2.62 -1.74 2.28
C ALA A 135 -2.61 -1.58 3.80
N LEU A 136 -1.68 -0.77 4.30
CA LEU A 136 -1.52 -0.48 5.72
C LEU A 136 -2.43 0.70 6.08
N ALA A 137 -3.40 0.47 6.95
CA ALA A 137 -4.36 1.48 7.41
C ALA A 137 -4.99 2.31 6.26
N PRO A 138 -5.53 1.68 5.19
CA PRO A 138 -6.02 2.40 4.02
C PRO A 138 -7.29 3.19 4.35
N SER A 139 -7.44 4.39 3.77
CA SER A 139 -8.65 5.22 3.90
C SER A 139 -9.69 4.89 2.82
N SER A 140 -10.01 3.59 2.65
CA SER A 140 -10.79 3.07 1.52
C SER A 140 -12.24 3.59 1.46
N ALA A 141 -12.84 3.98 2.61
CA ALA A 141 -14.13 4.65 2.68
C ALA A 141 -14.04 6.09 3.23
N GLY A 142 -12.83 6.67 3.26
CA GLY A 142 -12.60 8.00 3.79
C GLY A 142 -12.49 8.03 5.33
N THR A 143 -12.60 9.21 5.89
CA THR A 143 -12.55 9.42 7.35
C THR A 143 -13.41 10.61 7.76
N PRO A 144 -14.17 10.52 8.88
CA PRO A 144 -14.91 11.65 9.45
C PRO A 144 -14.01 12.84 9.79
N LEU A 145 -12.72 12.61 10.04
CA LEU A 145 -11.76 13.70 10.30
C LEU A 145 -11.54 14.58 9.08
N ALA A 146 -11.62 14.03 7.85
CA ALA A 146 -11.57 14.83 6.63
C ALA A 146 -12.81 15.72 6.49
N ASP A 147 -13.99 15.22 6.87
CA ASP A 147 -15.22 16.03 6.93
C ASP A 147 -15.07 17.18 7.93
N ALA A 148 -14.55 16.91 9.12
CA ALA A 148 -14.33 17.90 10.18
C ALA A 148 -13.35 19.00 9.73
N VAL A 149 -12.23 18.64 9.09
CA VAL A 149 -11.21 19.58 8.58
C VAL A 149 -11.82 20.48 7.47
N ILE A 150 -12.54 19.90 6.52
CA ILE A 150 -13.16 20.67 5.44
C ILE A 150 -14.23 21.62 5.96
N ALA A 151 -15.01 21.21 6.98
CA ALA A 151 -15.99 22.04 7.65
C ALA A 151 -15.39 23.20 8.47
N GLY A 152 -14.07 23.23 8.69
CA GLY A 152 -13.40 24.28 9.46
C GLY A 152 -13.53 24.11 10.98
N ASN A 153 -13.78 22.92 11.46
CA ASN A 153 -13.78 22.62 12.88
C ASN A 153 -12.34 22.72 13.45
N VAL A 154 -12.22 23.05 14.75
CA VAL A 154 -11.02 23.50 15.48
C VAL A 154 -9.77 22.57 15.40
N PHE A 155 -9.89 21.45 14.68
CA PHE A 155 -8.87 20.41 14.52
C PHE A 155 -7.76 20.70 13.52
N GLU A 156 -7.84 21.79 12.74
CA GLU A 156 -6.82 22.10 11.73
C GLU A 156 -5.41 22.16 12.32
N SER A 157 -5.25 22.61 13.56
CA SER A 157 -3.94 22.69 14.21
C SER A 157 -3.44 21.36 14.77
N ALA A 158 -4.32 20.46 15.21
CA ALA A 158 -3.94 19.15 15.75
C ALA A 158 -3.73 18.10 14.65
N LEU A 159 -4.41 18.23 13.53
CA LEU A 159 -4.34 17.33 12.36
C LEU A 159 -3.52 17.88 11.21
N GLY A 160 -3.13 19.15 11.22
CA GLY A 160 -2.39 19.78 10.14
C GLY A 160 -1.09 19.09 9.79
N TRP A 161 -0.44 18.46 10.76
CA TRP A 161 0.76 17.65 10.54
C TRP A 161 0.45 16.29 9.87
N LEU A 162 -0.75 15.74 10.07
CA LEU A 162 -1.16 14.44 9.55
C LEU A 162 -1.83 14.55 8.18
N LEU A 163 -2.62 15.61 7.96
CA LEU A 163 -3.40 15.83 6.73
C LEU A 163 -2.82 16.92 5.82
N GLY A 164 -1.90 17.76 6.33
CA GLY A 164 -1.31 18.84 5.55
C GLY A 164 -2.36 19.78 4.97
N TYR A 165 -3.08 20.53 5.79
CA TYR A 165 -4.06 21.55 5.38
C TYR A 165 -5.16 21.08 4.40
N LYS A 166 -6.16 21.94 4.10
CA LYS A 166 -7.27 21.70 3.16
C LYS A 166 -6.77 21.55 1.72
N ASN A 167 -6.30 20.36 1.37
CA ASN A 167 -5.87 20.02 0.01
C ASN A 167 -6.88 19.06 -0.65
N ASP A 168 -6.65 18.72 -1.92
CA ASP A 168 -7.54 17.86 -2.69
C ASP A 168 -7.60 16.43 -2.15
N ALA A 169 -6.49 15.90 -1.64
CA ALA A 169 -6.47 14.58 -1.02
C ALA A 169 -7.35 14.53 0.26
N VAL A 170 -7.37 15.60 1.05
CA VAL A 170 -8.27 15.70 2.20
C VAL A 170 -9.72 15.83 1.74
N ARG A 171 -10.00 16.63 0.71
CA ARG A 171 -11.35 16.77 0.14
C ARG A 171 -11.88 15.41 -0.35
N GLN A 172 -11.07 14.65 -1.08
CA GLN A 172 -11.50 13.34 -1.58
C GLN A 172 -11.73 12.31 -0.47
N GLN A 173 -11.01 12.40 0.66
CA GLN A 173 -11.15 11.48 1.78
C GLN A 173 -12.35 11.76 2.69
N GLN A 174 -13.17 12.75 2.41
CA GLN A 174 -14.47 12.91 3.06
C GLN A 174 -15.34 11.67 2.81
N VAL A 175 -16.08 11.23 3.83
CA VAL A 175 -16.87 9.98 3.78
C VAL A 175 -17.84 9.98 2.60
N GLY A 176 -18.57 11.08 2.37
CA GLY A 176 -19.53 11.21 1.27
C GLY A 176 -18.88 11.15 -0.12
N TRP A 177 -17.72 11.78 -0.29
CA TRP A 177 -16.98 11.73 -1.55
C TRP A 177 -16.41 10.34 -1.81
N MET A 178 -15.80 9.70 -0.81
CA MET A 178 -15.30 8.34 -0.98
C MET A 178 -16.43 7.34 -1.25
N ALA A 179 -17.61 7.51 -0.66
CA ALA A 179 -18.79 6.69 -0.99
C ALA A 179 -19.15 6.83 -2.48
N THR A 180 -19.17 8.07 -3.00
CA THR A 180 -19.42 8.35 -4.43
C THR A 180 -18.35 7.71 -5.33
N TYR A 181 -17.06 7.87 -5.00
CA TYR A 181 -15.97 7.29 -5.80
C TYR A 181 -16.00 5.76 -5.78
N ASN A 182 -16.29 5.15 -4.63
CA ASN A 182 -16.45 3.71 -4.49
C ASN A 182 -17.62 3.17 -5.33
N GLN A 183 -18.72 3.90 -5.43
CA GLN A 183 -19.87 3.50 -6.25
C GLN A 183 -19.62 3.65 -7.76
N GLN A 184 -18.90 4.69 -8.18
CA GLN A 184 -18.81 5.06 -9.59
C GLN A 184 -17.50 4.64 -10.26
N TYR A 185 -16.36 4.76 -9.60
CA TYR A 185 -15.05 4.71 -10.24
C TYR A 185 -14.12 3.64 -9.67
N LEU A 186 -14.26 3.27 -8.40
CA LEU A 186 -13.34 2.34 -7.75
C LEU A 186 -13.94 0.94 -7.66
N LEU A 187 -13.08 -0.07 -7.78
CA LEU A 187 -13.37 -1.48 -7.61
C LEU A 187 -13.05 -1.93 -6.17
N GLY A 188 -13.49 -3.15 -5.84
CA GLY A 188 -13.07 -3.88 -4.65
C GLY A 188 -13.91 -3.64 -3.40
N THR A 189 -14.87 -2.71 -3.40
CA THR A 189 -15.82 -2.53 -2.29
C THR A 189 -17.07 -3.39 -2.45
N ALA A 190 -17.84 -3.54 -1.39
CA ALA A 190 -19.10 -4.30 -1.42
C ALA A 190 -20.01 -3.84 -2.56
N GLY A 191 -20.55 -4.78 -3.33
CA GLY A 191 -21.39 -4.52 -4.49
C GLY A 191 -20.65 -4.06 -5.76
N ARG A 192 -19.32 -3.94 -5.72
CA ARG A 192 -18.48 -3.63 -6.90
C ARG A 192 -17.74 -4.87 -7.35
N PRO A 193 -17.30 -4.94 -8.63
CA PRO A 193 -16.39 -5.99 -9.08
C PRO A 193 -15.11 -6.04 -8.24
N ALA A 194 -14.49 -7.22 -8.17
CA ALA A 194 -13.19 -7.40 -7.51
C ALA A 194 -12.09 -6.60 -8.22
N LEU A 195 -11.06 -6.22 -7.47
CA LEU A 195 -9.84 -5.65 -8.02
C LEU A 195 -9.07 -6.70 -8.83
N PRO A 196 -8.30 -6.29 -9.86
CA PRO A 196 -7.59 -7.22 -10.77
C PRO A 196 -6.44 -7.98 -10.09
N ALA A 197 -5.97 -7.53 -8.92
CA ALA A 197 -5.01 -8.22 -8.09
C ALA A 197 -5.47 -8.19 -6.63
N ALA A 198 -4.90 -9.04 -5.79
CA ALA A 198 -5.20 -9.07 -4.37
C ALA A 198 -4.91 -7.71 -3.72
N PHE A 199 -5.89 -7.16 -3.02
CA PHE A 199 -5.77 -5.97 -2.18
C PHE A 199 -6.10 -6.39 -0.75
N ARG A 200 -5.08 -6.32 0.14
CA ARG A 200 -5.14 -6.92 1.46
C ARG A 200 -4.90 -5.86 2.52
N ASP A 201 -5.83 -5.71 3.44
CA ASP A 201 -5.82 -4.65 4.43
C ASP A 201 -5.17 -5.08 5.73
N VAL A 202 -4.26 -4.25 6.24
CA VAL A 202 -3.81 -4.27 7.63
C VAL A 202 -4.58 -3.19 8.38
N VAL A 203 -5.39 -3.62 9.34
CA VAL A 203 -6.33 -2.76 10.05
C VAL A 203 -5.82 -2.48 11.46
N GLY A 204 -5.48 -1.23 11.75
CA GLY A 204 -5.25 -0.75 13.11
C GLY A 204 -6.58 -0.56 13.84
N THR A 205 -6.62 -0.94 15.10
CA THR A 205 -7.90 -1.06 15.83
C THR A 205 -8.05 -0.09 16.99
N ASP A 206 -6.94 0.50 17.47
CA ASP A 206 -6.95 1.35 18.64
C ASP A 206 -5.68 2.23 18.72
N VAL A 207 -5.66 3.16 19.67
CA VAL A 207 -4.53 4.01 20.01
C VAL A 207 -4.13 3.79 21.46
N VAL A 208 -2.83 3.65 21.72
CA VAL A 208 -2.27 3.64 23.07
C VAL A 208 -1.36 4.86 23.23
N SER A 209 -1.72 5.77 24.13
CA SER A 209 -0.97 7.01 24.42
C SER A 209 -0.52 7.14 25.87
N GLY A 210 -0.72 6.10 26.69
CA GLY A 210 -0.35 6.13 28.11
C GLY A 210 1.14 6.38 28.34
N LEU A 211 1.49 7.33 29.19
CA LEU A 211 2.87 7.76 29.48
C LEU A 211 3.80 6.61 29.91
N PHE A 212 3.26 5.57 30.55
CA PHE A 212 4.00 4.40 31.02
C PHE A 212 3.92 3.20 30.08
N SER A 213 3.22 3.34 28.95
CA SER A 213 3.11 2.27 27.95
C SER A 213 4.21 2.39 26.91
N SER A 214 5.05 1.35 26.80
CA SER A 214 6.09 1.29 25.75
C SER A 214 5.49 1.36 24.34
N GLN A 215 4.25 0.91 24.16
CA GLN A 215 3.55 1.00 22.87
C GLN A 215 3.35 2.44 22.41
N ALA A 216 3.13 3.39 23.32
CA ALA A 216 2.91 4.79 23.00
C ALA A 216 4.14 5.47 22.35
N TYR A 217 5.33 4.92 22.55
CA TYR A 217 6.58 5.52 22.07
C TYR A 217 7.00 5.02 20.68
N CYS A 218 6.51 3.88 20.24
CA CYS A 218 6.81 3.41 18.91
C CYS A 218 6.18 4.33 17.85
N GLY A 219 6.96 4.83 16.93
CA GLY A 219 6.53 5.82 15.94
C GLY A 219 6.44 7.26 16.45
N GLY A 220 6.73 7.50 17.75
CA GLY A 220 6.77 8.81 18.38
C GLY A 220 5.57 9.10 19.30
N TYR A 221 5.87 9.39 20.55
CA TYR A 221 4.87 9.61 21.61
C TYR A 221 3.86 10.71 21.29
N THR A 222 4.32 11.86 20.76
CA THR A 222 3.45 12.99 20.39
C THR A 222 2.44 12.62 19.31
N ASN A 223 2.81 11.71 18.40
CA ASN A 223 1.89 11.19 17.40
C ASN A 223 0.80 10.32 18.03
N SER A 224 1.16 9.46 18.98
CA SER A 224 0.20 8.63 19.70
C SER A 224 -0.79 9.47 20.51
N VAL A 225 -0.32 10.51 21.22
CA VAL A 225 -1.18 11.46 21.94
C VAL A 225 -2.12 12.21 20.99
N GLY A 226 -1.61 12.69 19.85
CA GLY A 226 -2.44 13.37 18.84
C GLY A 226 -3.53 12.47 18.28
N LEU A 227 -3.21 11.20 17.99
CA LEU A 227 -4.18 10.21 17.49
C LEU A 227 -5.20 9.78 18.54
N GLU A 228 -4.83 9.70 19.82
CA GLU A 228 -5.77 9.46 20.91
C GLU A 228 -6.82 10.59 21.00
N ILE A 229 -6.37 11.85 20.85
CA ILE A 229 -7.30 12.99 20.83
C ILE A 229 -8.28 12.86 19.66
N THR A 230 -7.80 12.53 18.45
CA THR A 230 -8.65 12.44 17.26
C THR A 230 -9.56 11.22 17.28
N GLN A 231 -9.19 10.15 17.96
CA GLN A 231 -10.03 8.96 18.13
C GLN A 231 -11.40 9.27 18.76
N ASN A 232 -11.50 10.31 19.60
CA ASN A 232 -12.79 10.71 20.19
C ASN A 232 -13.86 11.16 19.18
N TRP A 233 -13.49 11.42 17.92
CA TRP A 233 -14.42 11.75 16.82
C TRP A 233 -14.69 10.58 15.88
N LEU A 234 -14.12 9.43 16.17
CA LEU A 234 -14.23 8.23 15.38
C LEU A 234 -15.03 7.16 16.12
N SER A 235 -15.37 6.09 15.44
CA SER A 235 -15.93 4.90 16.08
C SER A 235 -14.91 4.27 17.03
N SER A 236 -15.39 3.43 17.96
CA SER A 236 -14.56 2.73 18.95
C SER A 236 -13.51 1.79 18.33
N CYS A 237 -13.66 1.42 17.04
CA CYS A 237 -12.64 0.69 16.30
C CYS A 237 -12.03 1.64 15.27
N SER A 238 -10.88 2.22 15.62
CA SER A 238 -10.12 3.10 14.73
C SER A 238 -8.65 3.15 15.16
N ASP A 239 -7.78 3.45 14.22
CA ASP A 239 -6.35 3.67 14.47
C ASP A 239 -6.02 5.11 14.91
N GLY A 240 -7.05 5.87 15.31
CA GLY A 240 -6.99 7.27 15.68
C GLY A 240 -7.13 8.22 14.48
N PHE A 241 -7.12 7.69 13.26
CA PHE A 241 -7.30 8.48 12.04
C PHE A 241 -8.29 7.86 11.06
N ILE A 242 -8.23 6.55 10.86
CA ILE A 242 -9.10 5.78 10.00
C ILE A 242 -9.91 4.79 10.85
N GLU A 243 -11.23 4.75 10.64
CA GLU A 243 -12.08 3.74 11.25
C GLU A 243 -11.86 2.36 10.64
N CYS A 244 -12.00 1.31 11.45
CA CYS A 244 -11.87 -0.08 10.98
C CYS A 244 -12.79 -0.39 9.78
N SER A 245 -14.00 0.18 9.77
CA SER A 245 -14.95 0.07 8.66
C SER A 245 -14.40 0.63 7.36
N SER A 246 -13.69 1.75 7.43
CA SER A 246 -13.04 2.37 6.27
C SER A 246 -11.82 1.59 5.84
N ALA A 247 -10.95 1.20 6.78
CA ALA A 247 -9.75 0.45 6.48
C ALA A 247 -10.04 -0.93 5.88
N SER A 248 -11.18 -1.53 6.17
CA SER A 248 -11.61 -2.84 5.65
C SER A 248 -12.65 -2.74 4.53
N ALA A 249 -12.89 -1.56 3.96
CA ALA A 249 -13.96 -1.36 2.98
C ALA A 249 -13.66 -1.92 1.59
N ALA A 250 -12.39 -2.09 1.23
CA ALA A 250 -11.99 -2.57 -0.08
C ALA A 250 -11.06 -3.77 0.01
N GLY A 251 -11.19 -4.74 -0.90
CA GLY A 251 -10.36 -5.93 -0.90
C GLY A 251 -10.72 -6.90 0.23
N THR A 252 -9.69 -7.41 0.92
CA THR A 252 -9.85 -8.38 2.01
C THR A 252 -8.96 -8.03 3.20
N VAL A 253 -9.47 -8.17 4.41
CA VAL A 253 -8.64 -8.00 5.61
C VAL A 253 -7.61 -9.13 5.68
N TRP A 254 -6.34 -8.78 5.59
CA TRP A 254 -5.25 -9.72 5.80
C TRP A 254 -5.07 -10.02 7.28
N PHE A 255 -5.00 -8.97 8.10
CA PHE A 255 -5.07 -9.10 9.56
C PHE A 255 -5.48 -7.79 10.22
N ARG A 256 -6.09 -7.91 11.40
CA ARG A 256 -6.17 -6.84 12.39
C ARG A 256 -4.90 -6.85 13.21
N ASP A 257 -4.41 -5.69 13.60
CA ASP A 257 -3.12 -5.49 14.24
C ASP A 257 -2.77 -6.52 15.32
N THR A 258 -3.57 -6.65 16.36
CA THR A 258 -3.31 -7.56 17.50
C THR A 258 -3.12 -9.02 17.12
N GLN A 259 -3.59 -9.46 15.94
CA GLN A 259 -3.48 -10.84 15.47
C GLN A 259 -2.04 -11.23 15.09
N LYS A 260 -1.21 -10.26 14.68
CA LYS A 260 0.16 -10.53 14.22
C LYS A 260 1.24 -9.72 14.94
N THR A 261 0.89 -8.70 15.70
CA THR A 261 1.82 -7.78 16.38
C THR A 261 2.09 -8.14 17.85
N GLY A 262 1.86 -9.40 18.22
CA GLY A 262 2.07 -9.84 19.61
C GLY A 262 1.07 -9.23 20.60
N GLY A 263 -0.15 -8.93 20.15
CA GLY A 263 -1.19 -8.31 20.97
C GLY A 263 -1.13 -6.78 21.05
N SER A 264 -0.16 -6.14 20.38
CA SER A 264 -0.05 -4.68 20.32
C SER A 264 -1.00 -4.12 19.26
N VAL A 265 -1.63 -2.97 19.54
CA VAL A 265 -2.40 -2.23 18.54
C VAL A 265 -1.48 -1.39 17.66
N LEU A 266 -1.94 -1.06 16.46
CA LEU A 266 -1.25 -0.16 15.52
C LEU A 266 -2.08 1.09 15.33
N ASN A 267 -1.66 2.21 15.89
CA ASN A 267 -2.24 3.48 15.49
C ASN A 267 -1.80 3.86 14.06
N HIS A 268 -2.45 4.86 13.48
CA HIS A 268 -2.25 5.26 12.09
C HIS A 268 -0.77 5.53 11.74
N ASN A 269 -0.03 6.18 12.64
CA ASN A 269 1.37 6.45 12.40
C ASN A 269 2.26 5.20 12.57
N GLN A 270 1.92 4.31 13.51
CA GLN A 270 2.65 3.05 13.75
C GLN A 270 2.55 2.09 12.56
N SER A 271 1.45 2.15 11.80
CA SER A 271 1.25 1.34 10.60
C SER A 271 2.24 1.62 9.46
N ARG A 272 3.06 2.67 9.57
CA ARG A 272 4.14 3.01 8.63
C ARG A 272 5.53 3.02 9.27
N ARG A 273 5.66 2.47 10.48
CA ARG A 273 6.90 2.43 11.26
C ARG A 273 7.31 1.00 11.57
N ALA A 274 8.55 0.83 11.98
CA ALA A 274 9.06 -0.47 12.44
C ALA A 274 8.53 -0.82 13.84
N CYS A 275 7.19 -0.76 14.00
CA CYS A 275 6.53 -1.07 15.25
C CYS A 275 6.09 -2.53 15.30
N PHE A 276 6.25 -3.16 16.46
CA PHE A 276 5.68 -4.46 16.81
C PHE A 276 5.91 -5.56 15.77
N GLY A 277 7.09 -5.57 15.14
CA GLY A 277 7.49 -6.58 14.17
C GLY A 277 6.86 -6.43 12.77
N LEU A 278 6.14 -5.33 12.49
CA LEU A 278 5.47 -5.11 11.20
C LEU A 278 6.39 -5.29 9.98
N PRO A 279 7.63 -4.74 9.95
CA PRO A 279 8.52 -4.97 8.80
C PRO A 279 8.86 -6.45 8.59
N SER A 280 9.02 -7.22 9.67
CA SER A 280 9.29 -8.66 9.59
C SER A 280 8.08 -9.44 9.08
N ILE A 281 6.85 -9.05 9.47
CA ILE A 281 5.61 -9.63 8.96
C ILE A 281 5.53 -9.43 7.44
N LEU A 282 5.80 -8.20 6.97
CA LEU A 282 5.82 -7.87 5.55
C LEU A 282 6.94 -8.60 4.80
N ALA A 283 8.15 -8.62 5.36
CA ALA A 283 9.30 -9.30 4.75
C ALA A 283 9.06 -10.81 4.60
N ASN A 284 8.46 -11.46 5.58
CA ASN A 284 8.12 -12.88 5.51
C ASN A 284 7.05 -13.16 4.45
N ASP A 285 6.08 -12.28 4.31
CA ASP A 285 5.03 -12.38 3.30
C ASP A 285 5.53 -12.12 1.86
N ILE A 286 6.59 -11.34 1.70
CA ILE A 286 7.28 -11.14 0.40
C ILE A 286 8.02 -12.41 -0.02
N LYS A 287 8.60 -13.14 0.92
CA LYS A 287 9.34 -14.40 0.64
C LYS A 287 8.43 -15.52 0.14
N GLY A 288 7.13 -15.46 0.41
CA GLY A 288 6.14 -16.46 0.01
C GLY A 288 5.75 -17.38 1.08
#